data_ffdfe82a9ed56980f9525529292d3328
#
_entry.id   ffdfe82a9ed56980f9525529292d3328
#
_cell.length_a   1.000
_cell.length_b   1.000
_cell.length_c   1.000
_cell.angle_alpha   90.00
_cell.angle_beta   90.00
_cell.angle_gamma   90.00
#
_symmetry.space_group_name_H-M   'P 1'
#
loop_
_entity.id
_entity.type
_entity.pdbx_description
1 polymer ?
#
loop_
_entity_poly.entity_id
_entity_poly.type
_entity_poly.pdbx_seq_one_letter_code
_entity_poly.pdbx_strand_id
1 'polypeptide(L)'
;MLLPAIWFSWKTIDCLTARRLIRTDLAEITHARYGILSADQWRGIIGPILNAQVDKLDLKGQTKSLRPMVERSLYDLLDHIKTQMTAPAAKGSGLPGGGNAFMVNMIIGSLRPHVPEYADVVMAELGKQQTQKDFKDSVRVVLADAVKNTFGATDMTTYNSILNRYGCAQTSDGAAACEQTLQKKIAEADSKATRYYLTVLASAALGFILLIPGKLTRGAVAVLMLFCIAMLAGGVLSPMLEVEVRVTKLDATLLGSPIEFRDQSLYYRSKTVLEVCQTLIEMGRPEMTLVGVLVILFSVVFPALKMLALGACLFRPALLRTNRLVRLLAFELSKWSMADVMALAIFMSFVAFNGVIESGWDGVRAMPGIQQVSFPTNASRILPGYYLFIGFCVSSIFLSKKLEHGLAASSASESS
;
A
#
# COMPACT_ATOMS: atom_id res chain seq x y z
N MET A 1 -1.07 4.23 -36.83
CA MET A 1 -1.25 4.82 -35.47
C MET A 1 -2.03 3.93 -34.51
N LEU A 2 -3.05 3.18 -34.93
CA LEU A 2 -3.87 2.34 -34.02
C LEU A 2 -3.13 1.14 -33.42
N LEU A 3 -2.48 0.32 -34.26
CA LEU A 3 -1.74 -0.86 -33.81
C LEU A 3 -0.69 -0.52 -32.72
N PRO A 4 0.12 0.55 -32.89
CA PRO A 4 1.01 1.01 -31.84
C PRO A 4 0.29 1.39 -30.56
N ALA A 5 -0.84 2.11 -30.61
CA ALA A 5 -1.55 2.56 -29.42
C ALA A 5 -2.10 1.41 -28.58
N ILE A 6 -2.68 0.40 -29.21
CA ILE A 6 -3.16 -0.83 -28.54
C ILE A 6 -1.97 -1.59 -27.94
N TRP A 7 -0.89 -1.72 -28.69
CA TRP A 7 0.33 -2.38 -28.23
C TRP A 7 0.96 -1.63 -27.03
N PHE A 8 1.04 -0.31 -27.10
CA PHE A 8 1.57 0.51 -26.00
C PHE A 8 0.66 0.49 -24.76
N SER A 9 -0.67 0.45 -24.95
CA SER A 9 -1.62 0.28 -23.83
C SER A 9 -1.40 -1.06 -23.13
N TRP A 10 -1.27 -2.15 -23.91
CA TRP A 10 -0.95 -3.47 -23.35
C TRP A 10 0.39 -3.48 -22.62
N LYS A 11 1.42 -2.90 -23.23
CA LYS A 11 2.75 -2.77 -22.61
C LYS A 11 2.74 -1.93 -21.34
N THR A 12 1.86 -0.94 -21.24
CA THR A 12 1.65 -0.17 -20.01
C THR A 12 1.10 -1.05 -18.89
N ILE A 13 0.08 -1.85 -19.19
CA ILE A 13 -0.52 -2.79 -18.22
C ILE A 13 0.55 -3.80 -17.74
N ASP A 14 1.25 -4.44 -18.66
CA ASP A 14 2.28 -5.44 -18.38
C ASP A 14 3.40 -4.86 -17.50
N CYS A 15 3.91 -3.68 -17.87
CA CYS A 15 4.97 -2.98 -17.15
C CYS A 15 4.55 -2.56 -15.73
N LEU A 16 3.32 -2.05 -15.56
CA LEU A 16 2.82 -1.63 -14.27
C LEU A 16 2.50 -2.82 -13.35
N THR A 17 2.04 -3.94 -13.91
CA THR A 17 1.82 -5.18 -13.17
C THR A 17 3.14 -5.76 -12.68
N ALA A 18 4.16 -5.82 -13.55
CA ALA A 18 5.49 -6.25 -13.16
C ALA A 18 6.11 -5.34 -12.08
N ARG A 19 5.99 -4.02 -12.25
CA ARG A 19 6.44 -3.03 -11.27
C ARG A 19 5.77 -3.25 -9.90
N ARG A 20 4.45 -3.47 -9.90
CA ARG A 20 3.69 -3.70 -8.67
C ARG A 20 4.20 -4.93 -7.91
N LEU A 21 4.44 -6.03 -8.62
CA LEU A 21 5.01 -7.25 -8.02
C LEU A 21 6.38 -6.98 -7.39
N ILE A 22 7.29 -6.34 -8.15
CA ILE A 22 8.63 -6.00 -7.63
C ILE A 22 8.52 -5.09 -6.39
N ARG A 23 7.59 -4.14 -6.39
CA ARG A 23 7.42 -3.22 -5.27
C ARG A 23 6.79 -3.88 -4.04
N THR A 24 5.89 -4.82 -4.24
CA THR A 24 5.35 -5.67 -3.17
C THR A 24 6.45 -6.53 -2.57
N ASP A 25 7.26 -7.19 -3.41
CA ASP A 25 8.40 -7.99 -2.96
C ASP A 25 9.44 -7.14 -2.20
N LEU A 26 9.70 -5.92 -2.67
CA LEU A 26 10.58 -4.97 -1.97
C LEU A 26 10.03 -4.57 -0.60
N ALA A 27 8.74 -4.26 -0.51
CA ALA A 27 8.09 -3.91 0.75
C ALA A 27 8.14 -5.07 1.74
N GLU A 28 7.98 -6.30 1.27
CA GLU A 28 8.08 -7.52 2.09
C GLU A 28 9.50 -7.73 2.62
N ILE A 29 10.53 -7.58 1.77
CA ILE A 29 11.93 -7.65 2.20
C ILE A 29 12.24 -6.58 3.26
N THR A 30 11.81 -5.35 3.03
CA THR A 30 12.06 -4.23 3.95
C THR A 30 11.32 -4.45 5.28
N HIS A 31 10.08 -4.92 5.23
CA HIS A 31 9.27 -5.22 6.41
C HIS A 31 9.83 -6.39 7.21
N ALA A 32 10.22 -7.51 6.56
CA ALA A 32 10.73 -8.69 7.24
C ALA A 32 12.11 -8.45 7.88
N ARG A 33 12.97 -7.67 7.23
CA ARG A 33 14.36 -7.48 7.70
C ARG A 33 14.53 -6.32 8.66
N TYR A 34 13.85 -5.18 8.41
CA TYR A 34 14.11 -3.92 9.12
C TYR A 34 12.86 -3.31 9.75
N GLY A 35 11.72 -3.99 9.66
CA GLY A 35 10.44 -3.46 10.09
C GLY A 35 10.33 -3.28 11.59
N ILE A 36 9.73 -2.19 12.02
CA ILE A 36 9.31 -1.95 13.42
C ILE A 36 8.46 -3.12 13.95
N LEU A 37 7.83 -3.89 13.06
CA LEU A 37 7.04 -5.08 13.39
C LEU A 37 7.86 -6.38 13.36
N SER A 38 9.14 -6.33 13.03
CA SER A 38 10.00 -7.51 12.97
C SER A 38 10.44 -7.95 14.36
N ALA A 39 10.12 -9.19 14.72
CA ALA A 39 10.55 -9.81 15.97
C ALA A 39 12.08 -9.85 16.11
N ASP A 40 12.79 -10.08 15.02
CA ASP A 40 14.26 -10.16 15.03
C ASP A 40 14.91 -8.80 15.26
N GLN A 41 14.34 -7.72 14.75
CA GLN A 41 14.77 -6.36 15.04
C GLN A 41 14.61 -6.04 16.51
N TRP A 42 13.45 -6.35 17.09
CA TRP A 42 13.22 -6.13 18.51
C TRP A 42 14.12 -6.97 19.40
N ARG A 43 14.45 -8.21 19.01
CA ARG A 43 15.47 -9.01 19.71
C ARG A 43 16.83 -8.31 19.71
N GLY A 44 17.26 -7.84 18.55
CA GLY A 44 18.53 -7.15 18.39
C GLY A 44 18.62 -5.86 19.20
N ILE A 45 17.50 -5.17 19.41
CA ILE A 45 17.42 -3.91 20.16
C ILE A 45 17.24 -4.15 21.66
N ILE A 46 16.31 -5.01 22.05
CA ILE A 46 15.97 -5.23 23.46
C ILE A 46 17.08 -5.97 24.21
N GLY A 47 17.73 -6.93 23.57
CA GLY A 47 18.81 -7.69 24.18
C GLY A 47 19.94 -6.80 24.75
N PRO A 48 20.57 -5.93 23.96
CA PRO A 48 21.58 -4.99 24.45
C PRO A 48 21.07 -4.02 25.52
N ILE A 49 19.81 -3.53 25.38
CA ILE A 49 19.20 -2.61 26.37
C ILE A 49 19.03 -3.31 27.72
N LEU A 50 18.49 -4.53 27.71
CA LEU A 50 18.35 -5.33 28.93
C LEU A 50 19.71 -5.64 29.56
N ASN A 51 20.69 -6.01 28.76
CA ASN A 51 22.05 -6.23 29.25
C ASN A 51 22.65 -4.98 29.89
N ALA A 52 22.46 -3.80 29.30
CA ALA A 52 22.89 -2.54 29.90
C ALA A 52 22.16 -2.21 31.22
N GLN A 53 20.89 -2.60 31.39
CA GLN A 53 20.20 -2.46 32.66
C GLN A 53 20.70 -3.47 33.71
N VAL A 54 21.00 -4.71 33.31
CA VAL A 54 21.63 -5.71 34.20
C VAL A 54 22.99 -5.23 34.69
N ASP A 55 23.77 -4.54 33.84
CA ASP A 55 25.06 -3.98 34.27
C ASP A 55 24.93 -2.90 35.35
N LYS A 56 23.84 -2.14 35.33
CA LYS A 56 23.53 -1.09 36.32
C LYS A 56 23.00 -1.63 37.65
N LEU A 57 22.58 -2.91 37.70
CA LEU A 57 22.10 -3.52 38.95
C LEU A 57 23.28 -3.63 39.95
N ASP A 58 23.12 -2.93 41.09
CA ASP A 58 24.05 -3.03 42.21
C ASP A 58 23.57 -4.13 43.17
N LEU A 59 24.27 -5.24 43.15
CA LEU A 59 23.89 -6.46 43.89
C LEU A 59 24.64 -6.63 45.21
N LYS A 60 25.20 -5.54 45.74
CA LYS A 60 25.91 -5.58 47.03
C LYS A 60 24.94 -5.77 48.18
N GLY A 61 24.74 -7.02 48.57
CA GLY A 61 24.15 -7.38 49.85
C GLY A 61 22.81 -8.11 49.79
N GLN A 62 22.73 -9.18 50.54
CA GLN A 62 21.56 -9.95 50.97
C GLN A 62 20.71 -10.66 49.87
N THR A 63 21.08 -11.89 49.62
CA THR A 63 20.41 -12.82 48.72
C THR A 63 18.92 -13.01 48.99
N LYS A 64 18.46 -12.97 50.26
CA LYS A 64 17.05 -13.17 50.66
C LYS A 64 16.14 -11.99 50.34
N SER A 65 16.66 -10.78 50.26
CA SER A 65 15.89 -9.59 49.89
C SER A 65 15.86 -9.32 48.40
N LEU A 66 16.68 -10.03 47.61
CA LEU A 66 16.83 -9.82 46.18
C LEU A 66 15.67 -10.38 45.35
N ARG A 67 15.05 -11.50 45.79
CA ARG A 67 13.93 -12.12 45.06
C ARG A 67 12.78 -11.14 44.81
N PRO A 68 12.21 -10.50 45.83
CA PRO A 68 11.13 -9.55 45.60
C PRO A 68 11.61 -8.29 44.84
N MET A 69 12.91 -7.94 44.95
CA MET A 69 13.48 -6.82 44.23
C MET A 69 13.69 -7.16 42.74
N VAL A 70 14.21 -8.34 42.44
CA VAL A 70 14.34 -8.85 41.06
C VAL A 70 12.99 -9.00 40.39
N GLU A 71 12.00 -9.60 41.11
CA GLU A 71 10.65 -9.75 40.64
C GLU A 71 9.98 -8.38 40.38
N ARG A 72 10.10 -7.44 41.34
CA ARG A 72 9.59 -6.09 41.21
C ARG A 72 10.28 -5.35 40.03
N SER A 73 11.61 -5.45 39.88
CA SER A 73 12.34 -4.81 38.79
C SER A 73 11.92 -5.36 37.42
N LEU A 74 11.62 -6.65 37.32
CA LEU A 74 11.11 -7.26 36.09
C LEU A 74 9.68 -6.78 35.79
N TYR A 75 8.80 -6.67 36.80
CA TYR A 75 7.47 -6.09 36.62
C TYR A 75 7.56 -4.60 36.28
N ASP A 76 8.38 -3.83 36.98
CA ASP A 76 8.58 -2.40 36.71
C ASP A 76 9.11 -2.17 35.29
N LEU A 77 10.01 -3.03 34.84
CA LEU A 77 10.53 -3.00 33.47
C LEU A 77 9.41 -3.25 32.45
N LEU A 78 8.60 -4.30 32.67
CA LEU A 78 7.47 -4.62 31.81
C LEU A 78 6.43 -3.50 31.80
N ASP A 79 6.11 -2.94 32.98
CA ASP A 79 5.15 -1.84 33.11
C ASP A 79 5.70 -0.54 32.52
N HIS A 80 7.02 -0.30 32.61
CA HIS A 80 7.66 0.85 31.98
C HIS A 80 7.64 0.75 30.46
N ILE A 81 7.96 -0.42 29.91
CA ILE A 81 7.85 -0.71 28.48
C ILE A 81 6.40 -0.53 28.03
N LYS A 82 5.44 -1.09 28.80
CA LYS A 82 4.00 -0.92 28.52
C LYS A 82 3.61 0.55 28.48
N THR A 83 3.98 1.30 29.50
CA THR A 83 3.62 2.71 29.65
C THR A 83 4.21 3.56 28.55
N GLN A 84 5.48 3.35 28.20
CA GLN A 84 6.13 4.08 27.11
C GLN A 84 5.55 3.76 25.74
N MET A 85 5.20 2.50 25.50
CA MET A 85 4.70 2.07 24.19
C MET A 85 3.18 2.20 24.03
N THR A 86 2.41 2.32 25.15
CA THR A 86 0.95 2.50 25.12
C THR A 86 0.49 3.88 25.57
N ALA A 87 1.40 4.81 25.86
CA ALA A 87 1.07 6.17 26.24
C ALA A 87 0.08 6.78 25.22
N PRO A 88 -1.07 7.32 25.66
CA PRO A 88 -2.08 7.84 24.75
C PRO A 88 -1.48 9.00 23.95
N ALA A 89 -1.55 8.88 22.63
CA ALA A 89 -1.31 10.00 21.76
C ALA A 89 -2.24 11.16 22.17
N ALA A 90 -1.71 12.37 22.20
CA ALA A 90 -2.44 13.57 22.55
C ALA A 90 -3.83 13.60 21.87
N LYS A 91 -4.85 14.02 22.62
CA LYS A 91 -6.24 14.13 22.15
C LYS A 91 -6.29 14.85 20.79
N GLY A 92 -6.59 14.11 19.72
CA GLY A 92 -6.73 14.70 18.40
C GLY A 92 -6.36 13.80 17.21
N SER A 93 -5.64 12.71 17.41
CA SER A 93 -5.32 11.79 16.30
C SER A 93 -6.45 10.78 16.11
N GLY A 94 -7.18 10.92 15.00
CA GLY A 94 -8.30 10.03 14.62
C GLY A 94 -7.89 8.64 14.11
N LEU A 95 -6.66 8.19 14.40
CA LEU A 95 -6.24 6.82 14.14
C LEU A 95 -6.61 5.95 15.35
N PRO A 96 -7.25 4.79 15.16
CA PRO A 96 -7.50 3.86 16.24
C PRO A 96 -6.15 3.41 16.81
N GLY A 97 -5.78 3.96 17.98
CA GLY A 97 -4.58 3.59 18.75
C GLY A 97 -4.57 2.14 19.24
N GLY A 98 -5.49 1.32 18.74
CA GLY A 98 -5.68 -0.06 19.16
C GLY A 98 -4.60 -1.03 18.67
N GLY A 99 -3.95 -0.79 17.55
CA GLY A 99 -2.99 -1.73 16.97
C GLY A 99 -1.70 -1.83 17.78
N ASN A 100 -1.12 -0.70 18.15
CA ASN A 100 0.11 -0.67 18.94
C ASN A 100 -0.13 -1.12 20.36
N ALA A 101 -1.23 -0.65 20.99
CA ALA A 101 -1.61 -1.05 22.33
C ALA A 101 -1.98 -2.55 22.40
N PHE A 102 -2.63 -3.10 21.37
CA PHE A 102 -2.94 -4.52 21.29
C PHE A 102 -1.67 -5.38 21.22
N MET A 103 -0.72 -5.06 20.34
CA MET A 103 0.54 -5.80 20.22
C MET A 103 1.36 -5.72 21.51
N VAL A 104 1.51 -4.54 22.09
CA VAL A 104 2.22 -4.35 23.34
C VAL A 104 1.54 -5.10 24.48
N ASN A 105 0.22 -5.05 24.58
CA ASN A 105 -0.52 -5.79 25.59
C ASN A 105 -0.43 -7.32 25.41
N MET A 106 -0.41 -7.80 24.16
CA MET A 106 -0.23 -9.23 23.86
C MET A 106 1.16 -9.71 24.26
N ILE A 107 2.20 -8.95 23.91
CA ILE A 107 3.59 -9.26 24.26
C ILE A 107 3.79 -9.24 25.79
N ILE A 108 3.34 -8.18 26.45
CA ILE A 108 3.48 -8.04 27.90
C ILE A 108 2.57 -9.04 28.64
N GLY A 109 1.38 -9.34 28.10
CA GLY A 109 0.47 -10.34 28.63
C GLY A 109 1.05 -11.76 28.62
N SER A 110 1.87 -12.10 27.60
CA SER A 110 2.57 -13.39 27.55
C SER A 110 3.80 -13.47 28.45
N LEU A 111 4.45 -12.33 28.73
CA LEU A 111 5.64 -12.29 29.60
C LEU A 111 5.28 -12.25 31.11
N ARG A 112 4.25 -11.51 31.46
CA ARG A 112 3.88 -11.24 32.86
C ARG A 112 3.62 -12.51 33.73
N PRO A 113 2.96 -13.57 33.22
CA PRO A 113 2.77 -14.80 33.97
C PRO A 113 4.05 -15.55 34.30
N HIS A 114 5.11 -15.39 33.50
CA HIS A 114 6.37 -16.11 33.64
C HIS A 114 7.42 -15.36 34.50
N VAL A 115 7.14 -14.12 34.91
CA VAL A 115 8.05 -13.33 35.75
C VAL A 115 8.45 -14.03 37.05
N PRO A 116 7.52 -14.68 37.81
CA PRO A 116 7.90 -15.41 39.02
C PRO A 116 8.84 -16.59 38.74
N GLU A 117 8.63 -17.33 37.65
CA GLU A 117 9.49 -18.45 37.22
C GLU A 117 10.92 -17.96 36.90
N TYR A 118 11.04 -16.84 36.18
CA TYR A 118 12.33 -16.25 35.89
C TYR A 118 13.02 -15.75 37.16
N ALA A 119 12.29 -15.14 38.09
CA ALA A 119 12.83 -14.73 39.38
C ALA A 119 13.31 -15.94 40.21
N ASP A 120 12.60 -17.06 40.20
CA ASP A 120 12.99 -18.28 40.91
C ASP A 120 14.23 -18.93 40.30
N VAL A 121 14.37 -18.97 38.98
CA VAL A 121 15.57 -19.45 38.27
C VAL A 121 16.78 -18.58 38.64
N VAL A 122 16.63 -17.26 38.64
CA VAL A 122 17.66 -16.31 39.05
C VAL A 122 18.07 -16.52 40.50
N MET A 123 17.10 -16.71 41.42
CA MET A 123 17.36 -16.95 42.82
C MET A 123 17.99 -18.31 43.10
N ALA A 124 17.58 -19.36 42.37
CA ALA A 124 18.20 -20.69 42.46
C ALA A 124 19.68 -20.67 42.08
N GLU A 125 20.03 -19.89 41.07
CA GLU A 125 21.42 -19.73 40.62
C GLU A 125 22.25 -18.90 41.62
N LEU A 126 21.64 -17.85 42.23
CA LEU A 126 22.26 -17.06 43.30
C LEU A 126 22.49 -17.87 44.59
N GLY A 127 21.72 -18.92 44.84
CA GLY A 127 21.92 -19.82 46.00
C GLY A 127 23.19 -20.69 45.91
N LYS A 128 23.75 -20.84 44.70
CA LYS A 128 25.06 -21.47 44.50
C LYS A 128 26.11 -20.37 44.62
N GLN A 129 27.14 -20.53 45.44
CA GLN A 129 28.23 -19.56 45.70
C GLN A 129 28.78 -18.92 44.41
N GLN A 130 28.09 -17.93 43.89
CA GLN A 130 28.43 -17.30 42.64
C GLN A 130 28.95 -15.87 42.85
N THR A 131 29.89 -15.49 42.00
CA THR A 131 30.40 -14.10 41.94
C THR A 131 29.34 -13.20 41.29
N GLN A 132 29.34 -11.93 41.62
CA GLN A 132 28.43 -10.92 41.04
C GLN A 132 28.46 -10.93 39.48
N LYS A 133 29.62 -11.29 38.91
CA LYS A 133 29.80 -11.42 37.47
C LYS A 133 28.98 -12.61 36.92
N ASP A 134 29.09 -13.76 37.56
CA ASP A 134 28.40 -14.99 37.15
C ASP A 134 26.89 -14.83 37.26
N PHE A 135 26.41 -14.09 38.28
CA PHE A 135 25.01 -13.71 38.41
C PHE A 135 24.52 -12.87 37.21
N LYS A 136 25.26 -11.81 36.88
CA LYS A 136 24.90 -10.96 35.73
C LYS A 136 24.89 -11.75 34.44
N ASP A 137 25.83 -12.68 34.26
CA ASP A 137 25.92 -13.54 33.10
C ASP A 137 24.73 -14.54 33.03
N SER A 138 24.33 -15.11 34.17
CA SER A 138 23.13 -15.96 34.27
C SER A 138 21.85 -15.20 33.94
N VAL A 139 21.68 -13.98 34.48
CA VAL A 139 20.56 -13.10 34.16
C VAL A 139 20.52 -12.76 32.66
N ARG A 140 21.66 -12.50 32.04
CA ARG A 140 21.76 -12.26 30.59
C ARG A 140 21.28 -13.46 29.78
N VAL A 141 21.68 -14.68 30.18
CA VAL A 141 21.25 -15.91 29.48
C VAL A 141 19.73 -16.08 29.58
N VAL A 142 19.15 -15.90 30.78
CA VAL A 142 17.68 -16.00 30.98
C VAL A 142 16.93 -14.92 30.21
N LEU A 143 17.43 -13.68 30.22
CA LEU A 143 16.84 -12.59 29.45
C LEU A 143 16.95 -12.84 27.93
N ALA A 144 18.08 -13.34 27.46
CA ALA A 144 18.28 -13.69 26.05
C ALA A 144 17.28 -14.78 25.62
N ASP A 145 17.10 -15.80 26.46
CA ASP A 145 16.12 -16.87 26.21
C ASP A 145 14.68 -16.36 26.29
N ALA A 146 14.35 -15.52 27.26
CA ALA A 146 13.06 -14.87 27.35
C ALA A 146 12.75 -14.00 26.12
N VAL A 147 13.69 -13.20 25.67
CA VAL A 147 13.59 -12.40 24.43
C VAL A 147 13.41 -13.32 23.22
N LYS A 148 14.17 -14.42 23.12
CA LYS A 148 14.04 -15.39 22.04
C LYS A 148 12.66 -16.07 22.02
N ASN A 149 12.14 -16.44 23.17
CA ASN A 149 10.85 -17.16 23.28
C ASN A 149 9.65 -16.22 23.11
N THR A 150 9.79 -14.96 23.52
CA THR A 150 8.72 -13.95 23.41
C THR A 150 8.52 -13.48 21.98
N PHE A 151 9.61 -13.19 21.29
CA PHE A 151 9.55 -12.74 19.92
C PHE A 151 9.67 -13.94 18.98
N GLY A 152 8.86 -14.91 18.95
CA GLY A 152 8.87 -16.12 18.09
C GLY A 152 9.83 -16.09 16.89
N ALA A 153 10.09 -17.15 16.23
CA ALA A 153 10.87 -17.09 14.98
C ALA A 153 10.05 -16.37 13.91
N THR A 154 10.60 -15.33 13.30
CA THR A 154 9.98 -14.70 12.13
C THR A 154 9.92 -15.74 11.01
N ASP A 155 8.76 -15.92 10.39
CA ASP A 155 8.63 -16.78 9.21
C ASP A 155 9.40 -16.16 8.04
N MET A 156 10.56 -16.72 7.75
CA MET A 156 11.45 -16.26 6.68
C MET A 156 11.18 -16.98 5.34
N THR A 157 10.14 -17.81 5.24
CA THR A 157 9.85 -18.56 4.01
C THR A 157 9.59 -17.64 2.84
N THR A 158 8.72 -16.64 3.00
CA THR A 158 8.42 -15.63 1.98
C THR A 158 9.65 -14.80 1.63
N TYR A 159 10.39 -14.35 2.64
CA TYR A 159 11.63 -13.61 2.46
C TYR A 159 12.66 -14.39 1.63
N ASN A 160 12.93 -15.63 2.00
CA ASN A 160 13.87 -16.49 1.29
C ASN A 160 13.40 -16.80 -0.14
N SER A 161 12.09 -16.98 -0.34
CA SER A 161 11.53 -17.21 -1.67
C SER A 161 11.72 -15.99 -2.59
N ILE A 162 11.58 -14.77 -2.06
CA ILE A 162 11.82 -13.53 -2.80
C ILE A 162 13.31 -13.39 -3.14
N LEU A 163 14.22 -13.59 -2.17
CA LEU A 163 15.67 -13.56 -2.43
C LEU A 163 16.09 -14.55 -3.52
N ASN A 164 15.56 -15.77 -3.48
CA ASN A 164 15.81 -16.79 -4.50
C ASN A 164 15.28 -16.38 -5.87
N ARG A 165 14.07 -15.79 -5.94
CA ARG A 165 13.45 -15.28 -7.19
C ARG A 165 14.33 -14.26 -7.90
N TYR A 166 15.03 -13.43 -7.15
CA TYR A 166 15.89 -12.37 -7.71
C TYR A 166 17.37 -12.73 -7.73
N GLY A 167 17.75 -13.94 -7.30
CA GLY A 167 19.12 -14.43 -7.30
C GLY A 167 20.03 -13.77 -6.27
N CYS A 168 19.45 -13.19 -5.20
CA CYS A 168 20.16 -12.43 -4.19
C CYS A 168 20.65 -13.29 -2.98
N ALA A 169 20.31 -14.57 -2.96
CA ALA A 169 20.52 -15.43 -1.78
C ALA A 169 21.99 -15.80 -1.49
N GLN A 170 22.93 -15.50 -2.41
CA GLN A 170 24.29 -16.04 -2.37
C GLN A 170 25.36 -15.08 -1.82
N THR A 171 25.00 -13.85 -1.42
CA THR A 171 25.96 -12.84 -0.95
C THR A 171 25.75 -12.51 0.53
N SER A 172 26.84 -12.31 1.30
CA SER A 172 26.79 -11.90 2.71
C SER A 172 26.02 -10.57 2.93
N ASP A 173 26.03 -9.70 1.92
CA ASP A 173 25.23 -8.46 1.84
C ASP A 173 23.99 -8.61 0.93
N GLY A 174 23.57 -9.83 0.67
CA GLY A 174 22.58 -10.19 -0.34
C GLY A 174 21.29 -9.39 -0.30
N ALA A 175 20.82 -9.03 0.89
CA ALA A 175 19.58 -8.27 1.02
C ALA A 175 19.74 -6.79 0.65
N ALA A 176 20.83 -6.12 1.01
CA ALA A 176 21.07 -4.72 0.64
C ALA A 176 21.34 -4.59 -0.88
N ALA A 177 22.09 -5.52 -1.45
CA ALA A 177 22.30 -5.61 -2.88
C ALA A 177 21.01 -5.92 -3.63
N CYS A 178 20.14 -6.78 -3.06
CA CYS A 178 18.83 -7.09 -3.60
C CYS A 178 17.93 -5.87 -3.60
N GLU A 179 17.87 -5.12 -2.50
CA GLU A 179 17.09 -3.88 -2.40
C GLU A 179 17.50 -2.88 -3.48
N GLN A 180 18.79 -2.62 -3.65
CA GLN A 180 19.28 -1.73 -4.69
C GLN A 180 18.90 -2.21 -6.10
N THR A 181 18.99 -3.53 -6.35
CA THR A 181 18.64 -4.13 -7.63
C THR A 181 17.14 -3.98 -7.91
N LEU A 182 16.30 -4.22 -6.90
CA LEU A 182 14.85 -4.05 -7.01
C LEU A 182 14.46 -2.59 -7.22
N GLN A 183 15.08 -1.65 -6.51
CA GLN A 183 14.87 -0.22 -6.70
C GLN A 183 15.22 0.23 -8.13
N LYS A 184 16.34 -0.25 -8.70
CA LYS A 184 16.70 0.02 -10.09
C LYS A 184 15.66 -0.53 -11.08
N LYS A 185 15.20 -1.78 -10.88
CA LYS A 185 14.16 -2.39 -11.71
C LYS A 185 12.83 -1.63 -11.62
N ILE A 186 12.45 -1.13 -10.44
CA ILE A 186 11.27 -0.29 -10.25
C ILE A 186 11.43 1.02 -11.02
N ALA A 187 12.56 1.71 -10.91
CA ALA A 187 12.82 2.96 -11.63
C ALA A 187 12.80 2.77 -13.15
N GLU A 188 13.36 1.68 -13.66
CA GLU A 188 13.27 1.33 -15.09
C GLU A 188 11.83 1.06 -15.52
N ALA A 189 11.06 0.31 -14.73
CA ALA A 189 9.66 0.03 -15.02
C ALA A 189 8.83 1.32 -15.01
N ASP A 190 9.05 2.23 -14.04
CA ASP A 190 8.41 3.54 -13.99
C ASP A 190 8.71 4.37 -15.23
N SER A 191 9.97 4.43 -15.65
CA SER A 191 10.39 5.17 -16.85
C SER A 191 9.76 4.59 -18.11
N LYS A 192 9.72 3.25 -18.25
CA LYS A 192 9.08 2.56 -19.39
C LYS A 192 7.57 2.79 -19.41
N ALA A 193 6.90 2.60 -18.27
CA ALA A 193 5.46 2.82 -18.14
C ALA A 193 5.08 4.27 -18.47
N THR A 194 5.87 5.23 -17.98
CA THR A 194 5.67 6.66 -18.26
C THR A 194 5.74 6.96 -19.75
N ARG A 195 6.74 6.44 -20.45
CA ARG A 195 6.85 6.59 -21.91
C ARG A 195 5.67 5.95 -22.64
N TYR A 196 5.26 4.75 -22.25
CA TYR A 196 4.19 4.04 -22.93
C TYR A 196 2.84 4.74 -22.76
N TYR A 197 2.42 5.11 -21.55
CA TYR A 197 1.12 5.78 -21.40
C TYR A 197 1.09 7.16 -22.02
N LEU A 198 2.20 7.92 -21.97
CA LEU A 198 2.30 9.21 -22.64
C LEU A 198 2.17 9.07 -24.16
N THR A 199 2.77 8.02 -24.76
CA THR A 199 2.60 7.76 -26.20
C THR A 199 1.16 7.40 -26.55
N VAL A 200 0.45 6.66 -25.68
CA VAL A 200 -0.98 6.37 -25.87
C VAL A 200 -1.80 7.67 -25.80
N LEU A 201 -1.61 8.50 -24.80
CA LEU A 201 -2.33 9.76 -24.65
C LEU A 201 -2.02 10.73 -25.80
N ALA A 202 -0.76 10.88 -26.16
CA ALA A 202 -0.34 11.76 -27.26
C ALA A 202 -0.91 11.29 -28.62
N SER A 203 -0.87 9.97 -28.89
CA SER A 203 -1.43 9.42 -30.13
C SER A 203 -2.95 9.55 -30.18
N ALA A 204 -3.64 9.39 -29.06
CA ALA A 204 -5.07 9.63 -28.96
C ALA A 204 -5.40 11.11 -29.15
N ALA A 205 -4.72 12.02 -28.46
CA ALA A 205 -4.91 13.47 -28.59
C ALA A 205 -4.69 13.92 -30.05
N LEU A 206 -3.61 13.46 -30.69
CA LEU A 206 -3.34 13.75 -32.08
C LEU A 206 -4.45 13.20 -33.00
N GLY A 207 -4.91 11.97 -32.75
CA GLY A 207 -6.04 11.38 -33.48
C GLY A 207 -7.31 12.21 -33.35
N PHE A 208 -7.62 12.69 -32.15
CA PHE A 208 -8.77 13.58 -31.92
C PHE A 208 -8.59 14.95 -32.60
N ILE A 209 -7.41 15.58 -32.49
CA ILE A 209 -7.12 16.87 -33.13
C ILE A 209 -7.25 16.79 -34.66
N LEU A 210 -6.76 15.73 -35.27
CA LEU A 210 -6.76 15.57 -36.73
C LEU A 210 -8.11 15.15 -37.28
N LEU A 211 -8.87 14.33 -36.58
CA LEU A 211 -10.07 13.70 -37.10
C LEU A 211 -11.38 14.42 -36.71
N ILE A 212 -11.41 15.16 -35.60
CA ILE A 212 -12.61 15.88 -35.14
C ILE A 212 -13.00 17.07 -36.03
N PRO A 213 -12.07 17.93 -36.52
CA PRO A 213 -12.44 19.11 -37.31
C PRO A 213 -13.09 18.79 -38.67
N GLY A 214 -12.81 17.59 -39.21
CA GLY A 214 -13.34 17.17 -40.51
C GLY A 214 -14.73 16.56 -40.50
N LYS A 215 -15.27 16.22 -41.68
CA LYS A 215 -16.45 15.34 -41.80
C LYS A 215 -16.07 13.96 -41.21
N LEU A 216 -16.80 13.51 -40.20
CA LEU A 216 -16.54 12.20 -39.59
C LEU A 216 -16.88 11.08 -40.58
N THR A 217 -15.87 10.52 -41.19
CA THR A 217 -16.01 9.27 -41.97
C THR A 217 -16.17 8.10 -41.02
N ARG A 218 -16.82 7.01 -41.48
CA ARG A 218 -16.96 5.78 -40.68
C ARG A 218 -15.61 5.26 -40.17
N GLY A 219 -14.56 5.36 -41.01
CA GLY A 219 -13.21 4.97 -40.64
C GLY A 219 -12.62 5.83 -39.51
N ALA A 220 -12.84 7.17 -39.55
CA ALA A 220 -12.37 8.08 -38.51
C ALA A 220 -13.03 7.78 -37.15
N VAL A 221 -14.33 7.54 -37.13
CA VAL A 221 -15.06 7.16 -35.91
C VAL A 221 -14.55 5.84 -35.35
N ALA A 222 -14.34 4.82 -36.20
CA ALA A 222 -13.80 3.53 -35.78
C ALA A 222 -12.40 3.68 -35.12
N VAL A 223 -11.55 4.52 -35.72
CA VAL A 223 -10.22 4.82 -35.16
C VAL A 223 -10.31 5.47 -33.79
N LEU A 224 -11.15 6.50 -33.62
CA LEU A 224 -11.32 7.21 -32.35
C LEU A 224 -11.93 6.30 -31.28
N MET A 225 -12.86 5.42 -31.64
CA MET A 225 -13.43 4.42 -30.73
C MET A 225 -12.38 3.43 -30.25
N LEU A 226 -11.49 2.95 -31.13
CA LEU A 226 -10.42 2.04 -30.74
C LEU A 226 -9.43 2.71 -29.76
N PHE A 227 -9.14 4.00 -29.95
CA PHE A 227 -8.39 4.75 -28.94
C PHE A 227 -9.10 4.83 -27.60
N CYS A 228 -10.42 5.11 -27.59
CA CYS A 228 -11.22 5.12 -26.36
C CYS A 228 -11.19 3.74 -25.66
N ILE A 229 -11.37 2.66 -26.41
CA ILE A 229 -11.34 1.30 -25.88
C ILE A 229 -9.95 0.97 -25.29
N ALA A 230 -8.88 1.32 -26.00
CA ALA A 230 -7.51 1.10 -25.53
C ALA A 230 -7.23 1.86 -24.22
N MET A 231 -7.69 3.12 -24.12
CA MET A 231 -7.56 3.92 -22.89
C MET A 231 -8.43 3.39 -21.75
N LEU A 232 -9.65 2.94 -22.02
CA LEU A 232 -10.51 2.31 -21.02
C LEU A 232 -9.89 1.03 -20.48
N ALA A 233 -9.45 0.14 -21.35
CA ALA A 233 -8.80 -1.11 -20.97
C ALA A 233 -7.50 -0.85 -20.19
N GLY A 234 -6.65 0.06 -20.69
CA GLY A 234 -5.42 0.46 -20.02
C GLY A 234 -5.69 1.09 -18.66
N GLY A 235 -6.72 1.93 -18.53
CA GLY A 235 -7.10 2.55 -17.28
C GLY A 235 -7.61 1.54 -16.25
N VAL A 236 -8.60 0.71 -16.64
CA VAL A 236 -9.27 -0.23 -15.71
C VAL A 236 -8.36 -1.37 -15.26
N LEU A 237 -7.51 -1.88 -16.15
CA LEU A 237 -6.61 -3.01 -15.87
C LEU A 237 -5.28 -2.59 -15.25
N SER A 238 -4.91 -1.31 -15.33
CA SER A 238 -3.70 -0.81 -14.67
C SER A 238 -3.99 -0.28 -13.28
N PRO A 239 -3.02 -0.35 -12.37
CA PRO A 239 -3.15 0.31 -11.06
C PRO A 239 -3.33 1.83 -11.24
N MET A 240 -4.29 2.40 -10.51
CA MET A 240 -4.60 3.83 -10.57
C MET A 240 -4.02 4.62 -9.41
N LEU A 241 -4.00 4.01 -8.22
CA LEU A 241 -3.52 4.61 -7.00
C LEU A 241 -2.58 3.65 -6.28
N GLU A 242 -1.51 4.21 -5.76
CA GLU A 242 -0.54 3.55 -4.89
C GLU A 242 -0.52 4.28 -3.57
N VAL A 243 -0.60 3.53 -2.48
CA VAL A 243 -0.46 4.04 -1.11
C VAL A 243 0.72 3.34 -0.48
N GLU A 244 1.70 4.12 -0.02
CA GLU A 244 2.86 3.64 0.71
C GLU A 244 3.00 4.46 1.99
N VAL A 245 2.99 3.80 3.12
CA VAL A 245 3.32 4.40 4.41
C VAL A 245 4.74 3.99 4.75
N ARG A 246 5.67 4.94 4.70
CA ARG A 246 7.09 4.72 4.94
C ARG A 246 7.57 5.64 6.05
N VAL A 247 8.35 5.10 6.98
CA VAL A 247 9.07 5.86 8.00
C VAL A 247 10.51 5.97 7.54
N THR A 248 10.96 7.16 7.23
CA THR A 248 12.34 7.40 6.78
C THR A 248 13.30 7.32 7.95
N LYS A 249 12.92 7.89 9.09
CA LYS A 249 13.73 7.91 10.30
C LYS A 249 12.83 7.97 11.53
N LEU A 250 13.06 7.06 12.46
CA LEU A 250 12.43 7.05 13.78
C LEU A 250 13.55 6.94 14.82
N ASP A 251 13.77 7.99 15.56
CA ASP A 251 14.68 8.01 16.70
C ASP A 251 13.85 8.03 17.98
N ALA A 252 14.06 7.05 18.81
CA ALA A 252 13.39 6.93 20.11
C ALA A 252 14.39 6.55 21.19
N THR A 253 14.04 6.81 22.44
CA THR A 253 14.82 6.33 23.60
C THR A 253 13.98 5.35 24.41
N LEU A 254 14.53 4.16 24.63
CA LEU A 254 13.93 3.15 25.50
C LEU A 254 14.87 2.87 26.68
N LEU A 255 14.41 3.12 27.89
CA LEU A 255 15.21 2.93 29.11
C LEU A 255 16.57 3.65 29.10
N GLY A 256 16.63 4.84 28.47
CA GLY A 256 17.86 5.64 28.34
C GLY A 256 18.82 5.18 27.24
N SER A 257 18.46 4.17 26.45
CA SER A 257 19.20 3.71 25.28
C SER A 257 18.54 4.21 23.99
N PRO A 258 19.32 4.77 23.03
CA PRO A 258 18.78 5.22 21.77
C PRO A 258 18.38 4.03 20.89
N ILE A 259 17.23 4.15 20.24
CA ILE A 259 16.73 3.21 19.24
C ILE A 259 16.56 3.99 17.94
N GLU A 260 17.13 3.46 16.87
CA GLU A 260 16.99 4.04 15.53
C GLU A 260 16.39 3.03 14.58
N PHE A 261 15.29 3.44 13.90
CA PHE A 261 14.76 2.73 12.74
C PHE A 261 14.89 3.64 11.51
N ARG A 262 15.37 3.08 10.41
CA ARG A 262 15.57 3.81 9.16
C ARG A 262 14.86 3.09 8.01
N ASP A 263 14.27 3.86 7.10
CA ASP A 263 13.68 3.39 5.85
C ASP A 263 12.69 2.23 5.99
N GLN A 264 11.75 2.36 6.94
CA GLN A 264 10.74 1.35 7.23
C GLN A 264 9.52 1.50 6.34
N SER A 265 9.20 0.50 5.50
CA SER A 265 7.93 0.43 4.81
C SER A 265 6.91 -0.27 5.72
N LEU A 266 5.99 0.50 6.30
CA LEU A 266 4.96 -0.02 7.19
C LEU A 266 3.77 -0.61 6.42
N TYR A 267 3.46 -0.02 5.29
CA TYR A 267 2.31 -0.40 4.49
C TYR A 267 2.55 -0.05 3.03
N TYR A 268 2.28 -1.00 2.15
CA TYR A 268 2.29 -0.79 0.71
C TYR A 268 1.08 -1.46 0.08
N ARG A 269 0.31 -0.71 -0.67
CA ARG A 269 -0.79 -1.25 -1.47
C ARG A 269 -0.93 -0.48 -2.78
N SER A 270 -1.04 -1.24 -3.85
CA SER A 270 -1.37 -0.73 -5.18
C SER A 270 -2.41 -1.66 -5.78
N LYS A 271 -3.57 -1.11 -6.16
CA LYS A 271 -4.71 -1.91 -6.68
C LYS A 271 -5.27 -1.29 -7.94
N THR A 272 -5.78 -2.15 -8.81
CA THR A 272 -6.62 -1.77 -9.93
C THR A 272 -8.05 -1.54 -9.45
N VAL A 273 -8.89 -0.90 -10.27
CA VAL A 273 -10.31 -0.71 -9.94
C VAL A 273 -11.00 -2.06 -9.70
N LEU A 274 -10.73 -3.04 -10.55
CA LEU A 274 -11.35 -4.37 -10.45
C LEU A 274 -10.96 -5.07 -9.15
N GLU A 275 -9.69 -4.99 -8.74
CA GLU A 275 -9.22 -5.59 -7.48
C GLU A 275 -9.81 -4.90 -6.24
N VAL A 276 -10.04 -3.58 -6.30
CA VAL A 276 -10.74 -2.85 -5.23
C VAL A 276 -12.17 -3.36 -5.11
N CYS A 277 -12.88 -3.46 -6.24
CA CYS A 277 -14.25 -3.97 -6.27
C CYS A 277 -14.34 -5.42 -5.78
N GLN A 278 -13.41 -6.28 -6.21
CA GLN A 278 -13.32 -7.65 -5.74
C GLN A 278 -13.13 -7.71 -4.22
N THR A 279 -12.21 -6.91 -3.69
CA THR A 279 -11.97 -6.84 -2.23
C THR A 279 -13.24 -6.39 -1.47
N LEU A 280 -13.99 -5.41 -2.00
CA LEU A 280 -15.24 -4.95 -1.39
C LEU A 280 -16.30 -6.05 -1.37
N ILE A 281 -16.39 -6.84 -2.44
CA ILE A 281 -17.33 -7.97 -2.54
C ILE A 281 -16.91 -9.10 -1.57
N GLU A 282 -15.61 -9.42 -1.49
CA GLU A 282 -15.06 -10.45 -0.60
C GLU A 282 -15.22 -10.14 0.88
N MET A 283 -15.41 -8.87 1.27
CA MET A 283 -15.69 -8.47 2.66
C MET A 283 -17.00 -9.05 3.21
N GLY A 284 -17.91 -9.54 2.37
CA GLY A 284 -19.15 -10.21 2.77
C GLY A 284 -20.19 -9.31 3.43
N ARG A 285 -19.95 -8.00 3.53
CA ARG A 285 -20.91 -7.02 4.05
C ARG A 285 -21.80 -6.55 2.91
N PRO A 286 -23.17 -6.59 3.05
CA PRO A 286 -24.07 -6.27 1.96
C PRO A 286 -23.87 -4.84 1.41
N GLU A 287 -23.56 -3.87 2.28
CA GLU A 287 -23.30 -2.49 1.86
C GLU A 287 -22.03 -2.40 1.00
N MET A 288 -20.96 -3.10 1.38
CA MET A 288 -19.68 -3.09 0.66
C MET A 288 -19.82 -3.84 -0.68
N THR A 289 -20.54 -4.95 -0.68
CA THR A 289 -20.86 -5.69 -1.91
C THR A 289 -21.66 -4.83 -2.87
N LEU A 290 -22.69 -4.13 -2.38
CA LEU A 290 -23.48 -3.19 -3.19
C LEU A 290 -22.59 -2.11 -3.82
N VAL A 291 -21.73 -1.47 -3.03
CA VAL A 291 -20.80 -0.45 -3.53
C VAL A 291 -19.85 -1.03 -4.58
N GLY A 292 -19.25 -2.20 -4.33
CA GLY A 292 -18.36 -2.86 -5.29
C GLY A 292 -19.04 -3.15 -6.62
N VAL A 293 -20.27 -3.67 -6.59
CA VAL A 293 -21.08 -3.95 -7.79
C VAL A 293 -21.45 -2.65 -8.53
N LEU A 294 -21.87 -1.60 -7.81
CA LEU A 294 -22.19 -0.30 -8.41
C LEU A 294 -20.95 0.32 -9.08
N VAL A 295 -19.80 0.24 -8.46
CA VAL A 295 -18.54 0.76 -9.05
C VAL A 295 -18.22 0.01 -10.34
N ILE A 296 -18.28 -1.33 -10.37
CA ILE A 296 -18.06 -2.10 -11.61
C ILE A 296 -19.07 -1.68 -12.69
N LEU A 297 -20.34 -1.60 -12.32
CA LEU A 297 -21.42 -1.30 -13.26
C LEU A 297 -21.23 0.07 -13.92
N PHE A 298 -21.01 1.11 -13.13
CA PHE A 298 -20.92 2.49 -13.63
C PHE A 298 -19.57 2.84 -14.26
N SER A 299 -18.46 2.26 -13.76
CA SER A 299 -17.12 2.64 -14.21
C SER A 299 -16.53 1.72 -15.28
N VAL A 300 -17.06 0.50 -15.42
CA VAL A 300 -16.55 -0.48 -16.39
C VAL A 300 -17.64 -0.90 -17.36
N VAL A 301 -18.77 -1.43 -16.85
CA VAL A 301 -19.80 -2.05 -17.69
C VAL A 301 -20.48 -1.00 -18.58
N PHE A 302 -20.98 0.08 -18.01
CA PHE A 302 -21.66 1.11 -18.79
C PHE A 302 -20.76 1.82 -19.80
N PRO A 303 -19.51 2.22 -19.48
CA PRO A 303 -18.59 2.72 -20.50
C PRO A 303 -18.30 1.72 -21.62
N ALA A 304 -18.13 0.45 -21.30
CA ALA A 304 -17.90 -0.60 -22.29
C ALA A 304 -19.13 -0.80 -23.20
N LEU A 305 -20.33 -0.91 -22.62
CA LEU A 305 -21.58 -1.03 -23.35
C LEU A 305 -21.83 0.19 -24.26
N LYS A 306 -21.52 1.39 -23.78
CA LYS A 306 -21.58 2.62 -24.59
C LYS A 306 -20.67 2.52 -25.81
N MET A 307 -19.41 2.07 -25.65
CA MET A 307 -18.49 1.92 -26.77
C MET A 307 -18.98 0.85 -27.76
N LEU A 308 -19.52 -0.27 -27.26
CA LEU A 308 -20.11 -1.32 -28.10
C LEU A 308 -21.33 -0.83 -28.88
N ALA A 309 -22.23 -0.08 -28.22
CA ALA A 309 -23.41 0.50 -28.87
C ALA A 309 -23.02 1.50 -29.97
N LEU A 310 -22.05 2.40 -29.71
CA LEU A 310 -21.51 3.31 -30.71
C LEU A 310 -20.89 2.56 -31.89
N GLY A 311 -20.17 1.45 -31.61
CA GLY A 311 -19.62 0.57 -32.65
C GLY A 311 -20.69 -0.11 -33.50
N ALA A 312 -21.71 -0.65 -32.87
CA ALA A 312 -22.85 -1.24 -33.59
C ALA A 312 -23.54 -0.23 -34.50
N CYS A 313 -23.70 1.02 -34.03
CA CYS A 313 -24.25 2.11 -34.83
C CYS A 313 -23.42 2.48 -36.04
N LEU A 314 -22.10 2.36 -35.95
CA LEU A 314 -21.15 2.62 -37.02
C LEU A 314 -21.34 1.63 -38.20
N PHE A 315 -21.50 0.32 -37.86
CA PHE A 315 -21.66 -0.74 -38.86
C PHE A 315 -23.10 -0.84 -39.42
N ARG A 316 -24.10 -0.54 -38.60
CA ARG A 316 -25.51 -0.64 -38.97
C ARG A 316 -26.31 0.58 -38.45
N PRO A 317 -26.29 1.74 -39.17
CA PRO A 317 -27.00 2.95 -38.73
C PRO A 317 -28.51 2.76 -38.62
N ALA A 318 -29.08 1.80 -39.33
CA ALA A 318 -30.52 1.44 -39.19
C ALA A 318 -30.88 0.95 -37.76
N LEU A 319 -29.93 0.39 -36.99
CA LEU A 319 -30.17 -0.06 -35.62
C LEU A 319 -30.58 1.10 -34.68
N LEU A 320 -30.09 2.31 -34.93
CA LEU A 320 -30.48 3.50 -34.17
C LEU A 320 -31.96 3.90 -34.37
N ARG A 321 -32.50 3.67 -35.61
CA ARG A 321 -33.89 3.98 -35.92
C ARG A 321 -34.83 2.90 -35.44
N THR A 322 -34.41 1.63 -35.45
CA THR A 322 -35.27 0.47 -35.18
C THR A 322 -35.27 0.07 -33.71
N ASN A 323 -34.15 0.27 -32.97
CA ASN A 323 -33.98 -0.31 -31.64
C ASN A 323 -33.79 0.76 -30.55
N ARG A 324 -34.87 0.99 -29.75
CA ARG A 324 -34.84 1.95 -28.61
C ARG A 324 -33.72 1.65 -27.62
N LEU A 325 -33.38 0.37 -27.38
CA LEU A 325 -32.32 -0.02 -26.48
C LEU A 325 -30.94 0.45 -26.94
N VAL A 326 -30.64 0.31 -28.23
CA VAL A 326 -29.33 0.76 -28.77
C VAL A 326 -29.20 2.28 -28.66
N ARG A 327 -30.28 3.03 -28.91
CA ARG A 327 -30.31 4.47 -28.74
C ARG A 327 -30.14 4.89 -27.27
N LEU A 328 -30.81 4.19 -26.36
CA LEU A 328 -30.68 4.40 -24.92
C LEU A 328 -29.23 4.12 -24.46
N LEU A 329 -28.62 2.99 -24.88
CA LEU A 329 -27.26 2.63 -24.54
C LEU A 329 -26.24 3.60 -25.14
N ALA A 330 -26.44 4.10 -26.36
CA ALA A 330 -25.48 4.99 -27.02
C ALA A 330 -25.48 6.42 -26.44
N PHE A 331 -26.68 6.97 -26.10
CA PHE A 331 -26.86 8.39 -25.79
C PHE A 331 -27.38 8.64 -24.37
N GLU A 332 -28.37 7.90 -23.89
CA GLU A 332 -28.94 8.10 -22.55
C GLU A 332 -28.03 7.52 -21.47
N LEU A 333 -27.46 6.34 -21.71
CA LEU A 333 -26.54 5.72 -20.77
C LEU A 333 -25.23 6.54 -20.58
N SER A 334 -24.92 7.43 -21.54
CA SER A 334 -23.83 8.40 -21.41
C SER A 334 -24.01 9.33 -20.20
N LYS A 335 -25.27 9.62 -19.83
CA LYS A 335 -25.61 10.45 -18.65
C LYS A 335 -25.47 9.67 -17.33
N TRP A 336 -25.54 8.34 -17.40
CA TRP A 336 -25.41 7.43 -16.24
C TRP A 336 -24.00 6.85 -16.08
N SER A 337 -23.12 7.05 -17.06
CA SER A 337 -21.72 6.65 -16.95
C SER A 337 -21.01 7.65 -16.00
N MET A 338 -20.91 7.27 -14.74
CA MET A 338 -20.25 8.08 -13.68
C MET A 338 -18.73 7.90 -13.67
N ALA A 339 -18.12 7.60 -14.82
CA ALA A 339 -16.68 7.40 -14.93
C ALA A 339 -15.87 8.65 -14.55
N ASP A 340 -16.38 9.84 -14.86
CA ASP A 340 -15.85 11.13 -14.45
C ASP A 340 -15.93 11.35 -12.93
N VAL A 341 -17.04 10.96 -12.31
CA VAL A 341 -17.22 11.00 -10.84
C VAL A 341 -16.24 10.05 -10.16
N MET A 342 -16.02 8.86 -10.74
CA MET A 342 -15.02 7.94 -10.22
C MET A 342 -13.61 8.48 -10.32
N ALA A 343 -13.22 9.13 -11.42
CA ALA A 343 -11.94 9.79 -11.55
C ALA A 343 -11.75 10.85 -10.47
N LEU A 344 -12.78 11.66 -10.21
CA LEU A 344 -12.78 12.65 -9.13
C LEU A 344 -12.68 11.99 -7.75
N ALA A 345 -13.38 10.89 -7.51
CA ALA A 345 -13.34 10.17 -6.23
C ALA A 345 -11.92 9.60 -5.96
N ILE A 346 -11.25 9.06 -6.97
CA ILE A 346 -9.86 8.59 -6.85
C ILE A 346 -8.92 9.76 -6.52
N PHE A 347 -9.11 10.90 -7.19
CA PHE A 347 -8.32 12.09 -6.92
C PHE A 347 -8.55 12.63 -5.49
N MET A 348 -9.82 12.67 -5.04
CA MET A 348 -10.15 13.07 -3.67
C MET A 348 -9.59 12.09 -2.64
N SER A 349 -9.60 10.78 -2.92
CA SER A 349 -8.97 9.78 -2.08
C SER A 349 -7.46 9.99 -1.97
N PHE A 350 -6.80 10.32 -3.08
CA PHE A 350 -5.38 10.66 -3.08
C PHE A 350 -5.06 11.86 -2.17
N VAL A 351 -5.85 12.94 -2.27
CA VAL A 351 -5.67 14.14 -1.43
C VAL A 351 -5.96 13.82 0.04
N ALA A 352 -7.06 13.09 0.31
CA ALA A 352 -7.46 12.73 1.66
C ALA A 352 -6.43 11.82 2.35
N PHE A 353 -5.88 10.84 1.65
CA PHE A 353 -4.84 9.97 2.22
C PHE A 353 -3.60 10.73 2.66
N ASN A 354 -3.13 11.69 1.85
CA ASN A 354 -1.98 12.52 2.21
C ASN A 354 -2.27 13.34 3.47
N GLY A 355 -3.46 13.94 3.58
CA GLY A 355 -3.86 14.73 4.76
C GLY A 355 -4.03 13.88 6.03
N VAL A 356 -4.66 12.69 5.92
CA VAL A 356 -4.86 11.78 7.06
C VAL A 356 -3.52 11.25 7.59
N ILE A 357 -2.60 10.92 6.71
CA ILE A 357 -1.28 10.46 7.12
C ILE A 357 -0.53 11.58 7.83
N GLU A 358 -0.52 12.79 7.29
CA GLU A 358 0.16 13.93 7.91
C GLU A 358 -0.40 14.24 9.30
N SER A 359 -1.73 14.31 9.46
CA SER A 359 -2.37 14.56 10.76
C SER A 359 -2.21 13.40 11.75
N GLY A 360 -2.20 12.16 11.28
CA GLY A 360 -2.02 10.98 12.13
C GLY A 360 -0.64 10.92 12.79
N TRP A 361 0.38 11.48 12.15
CA TRP A 361 1.74 11.47 12.66
C TRP A 361 2.02 12.53 13.72
N ASP A 362 1.23 13.57 13.82
CA ASP A 362 1.35 14.54 14.92
C ASP A 362 1.09 13.86 16.27
N GLY A 363 0.19 12.88 16.30
CA GLY A 363 -0.03 12.04 17.48
C GLY A 363 1.18 11.16 17.84
N VAL A 364 1.88 10.62 16.84
CA VAL A 364 3.09 9.81 17.07
C VAL A 364 4.25 10.67 17.55
N ARG A 365 4.44 11.86 17.00
CA ARG A 365 5.45 12.83 17.46
C ARG A 365 5.27 13.27 18.90
N ALA A 366 4.03 13.26 19.40
CA ALA A 366 3.69 13.64 20.76
C ALA A 366 3.92 12.51 21.79
N MET A 367 4.30 11.30 21.36
CA MET A 367 4.54 10.17 22.28
C MET A 367 5.83 10.37 23.09
N PRO A 368 5.80 10.12 24.41
CA PRO A 368 6.99 10.21 25.24
C PRO A 368 8.02 9.16 24.81
N GLY A 369 9.29 9.56 24.72
CA GLY A 369 10.39 8.71 24.27
C GLY A 369 10.72 8.79 22.79
N ILE A 370 9.86 9.36 21.96
CA ILE A 370 10.16 9.63 20.54
C ILE A 370 10.85 10.99 20.44
N GLN A 371 12.09 10.98 19.94
CA GLN A 371 12.89 12.20 19.80
C GLN A 371 12.70 12.83 18.40
N GLN A 372 12.70 12.01 17.38
CA GLN A 372 12.57 12.47 16.00
C GLN A 372 11.89 11.41 15.14
N VAL A 373 10.86 11.83 14.39
CA VAL A 373 10.22 11.00 13.38
C VAL A 373 10.18 11.79 12.07
N SER A 374 10.71 11.19 11.01
CA SER A 374 10.71 11.77 9.67
C SER A 374 9.97 10.84 8.71
N PHE A 375 9.03 11.43 7.96
CA PHE A 375 8.24 10.74 6.94
C PHE A 375 8.45 11.40 5.59
N PRO A 376 8.43 10.68 4.49
CA PRO A 376 8.35 11.29 3.18
C PRO A 376 6.99 12.00 3.03
N THR A 377 7.02 13.18 2.43
CA THR A 377 5.84 14.03 2.19
C THR A 377 4.79 13.41 1.27
N ASN A 378 5.12 12.33 0.55
CA ASN A 378 4.23 11.70 -0.42
C ASN A 378 3.96 10.23 -0.05
N ALA A 379 2.92 10.01 0.75
CA ALA A 379 2.47 8.69 1.15
C ALA A 379 1.55 8.02 0.12
N SER A 380 1.06 8.76 -0.87
CA SER A 380 0.26 8.23 -1.97
C SER A 380 0.76 8.77 -3.30
N ARG A 381 0.56 8.00 -4.37
CA ARG A 381 0.97 8.34 -5.72
C ARG A 381 -0.10 7.94 -6.72
N ILE A 382 -0.43 8.86 -7.62
CA ILE A 382 -1.28 8.57 -8.78
C ILE A 382 -0.43 7.87 -9.85
N LEU A 383 -0.96 6.75 -10.37
CA LEU A 383 -0.29 5.90 -11.35
C LEU A 383 -0.85 6.12 -12.76
N PRO A 384 -0.13 5.66 -13.81
CA PRO A 384 -0.53 5.82 -15.20
C PRO A 384 -1.95 5.34 -15.56
N GLY A 385 -2.47 4.31 -14.86
CA GLY A 385 -3.85 3.85 -15.05
C GLY A 385 -4.90 4.95 -14.88
N TYR A 386 -4.70 5.83 -13.90
CA TYR A 386 -5.58 6.98 -13.67
C TYR A 386 -5.60 7.97 -14.84
N TYR A 387 -4.44 8.29 -15.39
CA TYR A 387 -4.34 9.22 -16.52
C TYR A 387 -4.95 8.65 -17.79
N LEU A 388 -4.79 7.34 -18.04
CA LEU A 388 -5.47 6.65 -19.14
C LEU A 388 -6.99 6.67 -18.97
N PHE A 389 -7.48 6.45 -17.74
CA PHE A 389 -8.90 6.49 -17.44
C PHE A 389 -9.51 7.89 -17.64
N ILE A 390 -8.84 8.94 -17.17
CA ILE A 390 -9.26 10.33 -17.46
C ILE A 390 -9.23 10.60 -18.97
N GLY A 391 -8.18 10.17 -19.65
CA GLY A 391 -8.07 10.29 -21.11
C GLY A 391 -9.27 9.66 -21.82
N PHE A 392 -9.70 8.46 -21.38
CA PHE A 392 -10.92 7.82 -21.84
C PHE A 392 -12.16 8.68 -21.56
N CYS A 393 -12.35 9.19 -20.33
CA CYS A 393 -13.52 9.99 -19.97
C CYS A 393 -13.66 11.20 -20.88
N VAL A 394 -12.60 11.98 -21.03
CA VAL A 394 -12.57 13.18 -21.88
C VAL A 394 -12.85 12.82 -23.33
N SER A 395 -12.13 11.83 -23.88
CA SER A 395 -12.25 11.41 -25.28
C SER A 395 -13.66 10.87 -25.59
N SER A 396 -14.25 10.10 -24.67
CA SER A 396 -15.60 9.54 -24.80
C SER A 396 -16.69 10.61 -24.86
N ILE A 397 -16.54 11.71 -24.08
CA ILE A 397 -17.47 12.84 -24.11
C ILE A 397 -17.41 13.56 -25.46
N PHE A 398 -16.19 13.85 -25.94
CA PHE A 398 -16.01 14.51 -27.22
C PHE A 398 -16.56 13.68 -28.39
N LEU A 399 -16.26 12.38 -28.41
CA LEU A 399 -16.73 11.47 -29.44
C LEU A 399 -18.28 11.40 -29.47
N SER A 400 -18.91 11.28 -28.30
CA SER A 400 -20.38 11.21 -28.19
C SER A 400 -21.06 12.48 -28.69
N LYS A 401 -20.60 13.67 -28.26
CA LYS A 401 -21.14 14.96 -28.71
C LYS A 401 -21.02 15.14 -30.22
N LYS A 402 -19.87 14.78 -30.78
CA LYS A 402 -19.63 14.93 -32.22
C LYS A 402 -20.51 14.00 -33.07
N LEU A 403 -20.73 12.75 -32.59
CA LEU A 403 -21.63 11.80 -33.25
C LEU A 403 -23.08 12.25 -33.15
N GLU A 404 -23.51 12.78 -32.03
CA GLU A 404 -24.88 13.33 -31.85
C GLU A 404 -25.15 14.48 -32.82
N HIS A 405 -24.23 15.43 -32.94
CA HIS A 405 -24.34 16.52 -33.91
C HIS A 405 -24.32 16.04 -35.37
N GLY A 406 -23.48 15.03 -35.68
CA GLY A 406 -23.43 14.46 -37.03
C GLY A 406 -24.71 13.77 -37.43
N LEU A 407 -25.35 13.05 -36.50
CA LEU A 407 -26.65 12.40 -36.75
C LEU A 407 -27.82 13.40 -36.86
N ALA A 408 -27.81 14.45 -36.03
CA ALA A 408 -28.80 15.53 -36.13
C ALA A 408 -28.75 16.26 -37.48
N ALA A 409 -27.53 16.54 -37.97
CA ALA A 409 -27.33 17.20 -39.26
C ALA A 409 -27.80 16.30 -40.46
N SER A 410 -27.59 14.96 -40.36
CA SER A 410 -28.04 14.03 -41.43
C SER A 410 -29.57 13.88 -41.46
N SER A 411 -30.21 13.91 -40.30
CA SER A 411 -31.70 13.84 -40.23
C SER A 411 -32.38 15.13 -40.75
N ALA A 412 -31.74 16.28 -40.57
CA ALA A 412 -32.24 17.55 -41.11
C ALA A 412 -32.12 17.63 -42.64
N SER A 413 -31.07 17.02 -43.24
CA SER A 413 -30.89 16.97 -44.70
C SER A 413 -31.79 15.97 -45.42
N GLU A 414 -32.38 14.97 -44.71
CA GLU A 414 -33.33 14.02 -45.29
C GLU A 414 -34.79 14.53 -45.21
N SER A 415 -35.03 15.58 -44.42
CA SER A 415 -36.39 16.19 -44.28
C SER A 415 -36.61 17.43 -45.16
N SER A 416 -35.58 17.91 -45.82
CA SER A 416 -35.64 18.99 -46.84
C SER A 416 -35.55 18.40 -48.25
#